data_2fc2adbecafbfada1e9d2eb11846c7c5
#
_entry.id   2fc2adbecafbfada1e9d2eb11846c7c5
#
_cell.length_a   1.000
_cell.length_b   1.000
_cell.length_c   1.000
_cell.angle_alpha   90.00
_cell.angle_beta   90.00
_cell.angle_gamma   90.00
#
_symmetry.space_group_name_H-M   'P 1'
#
loop_
_entity.id
_entity.type
_entity.pdbx_description
1 polymer ?
#
loop_
_entity_poly.entity_id
_entity_poly.type
_entity_poly.pdbx_seq_one_letter_code
_entity_poly.pdbx_strand_id
1 'polypeptide(L)'
;MRETGFVGSLTREDRDDLVRNLHVQQGGRCFISGEPIDLSQHEVELDHITALARGGPDNEANLALVLAHHNRSKGLRDLELQRRLFAFSRDLQQHEKSNPKNPLFTVGHVLEKLRGDGREVSLSWLNESTVRLAWTTAAGEPRTLDVPVVDDISSQELVRATCFGRFPPEIVHHSDLNPRSIHDLEPMIEEFYLKRPQMQPSLAYFEATQPGGTVGRLMLFDGQHKAAAQLYNGAQGLLCRVFLPRPNWTADVFSAFLDELRRTNFRAHTKLAQLHFAQFTEDKVGHTLYLDKREEVSRALKDQNTDGKHLSEEKLYKFLRDMNPDDAKEFKAHHASYLRYEVLTSKELDLVKFVETVSARSRRYPISYDTLKTLVDSFLFGKLAEEPLEDTEPKRLAERDNLAHLLDLLAEEALNGHFKLELGIYKLDEKIEEDPHSVPADHLRAYRLFRKAAVSVWGDVLRDAVAHYLVIRGRLAKDWHKDRPLWAEIDPTEWNAVRRGIRAVLSHKVWIDTSKPLIGRLASTRKKDWESILLEGRLPGSPDKLYPPLDLTAVVKEMS
;
A
#
# COMPACT_ATOMS: atom_id res chain seq x y z
N MET A 1 24.88 -28.60 -11.95
CA MET A 1 23.96 -29.58 -12.57
C MET A 1 24.32 -29.66 -14.06
N ARG A 2 24.50 -30.84 -14.64
CA ARG A 2 24.64 -30.93 -16.10
C ARG A 2 23.28 -30.58 -16.71
N GLU A 3 23.25 -29.65 -17.67
CA GLU A 3 22.08 -29.37 -18.48
C GLU A 3 21.64 -30.65 -19.18
N THR A 4 20.64 -31.32 -18.64
CA THR A 4 20.02 -32.49 -19.27
C THR A 4 18.80 -31.98 -20.02
N GLY A 5 18.92 -31.69 -21.31
CA GLY A 5 17.87 -31.16 -22.16
C GLY A 5 18.40 -30.83 -23.55
N PHE A 6 17.55 -30.23 -24.41
CA PHE A 6 17.88 -29.90 -25.78
C PHE A 6 19.19 -29.09 -25.88
N VAL A 7 19.30 -27.98 -25.12
CA VAL A 7 20.50 -27.12 -25.11
C VAL A 7 21.74 -27.88 -24.63
N GLY A 8 21.60 -28.77 -23.65
CA GLY A 8 22.70 -29.60 -23.12
C GLY A 8 23.12 -30.73 -24.06
N SER A 9 22.29 -31.08 -25.03
CA SER A 9 22.60 -32.11 -26.05
C SER A 9 23.35 -31.56 -27.26
N LEU A 10 23.39 -30.23 -27.45
CA LEU A 10 24.04 -29.57 -28.57
C LEU A 10 25.57 -29.66 -28.45
N THR A 11 26.26 -29.87 -29.59
CA THR A 11 27.70 -29.63 -29.65
C THR A 11 28.00 -28.14 -29.49
N ARG A 12 29.24 -27.79 -29.22
CA ARG A 12 29.64 -26.38 -29.12
C ARG A 12 29.39 -25.64 -30.44
N GLU A 13 29.66 -26.24 -31.57
CA GLU A 13 29.44 -25.70 -32.90
C GLU A 13 27.95 -25.46 -33.17
N ASP A 14 27.09 -26.44 -32.89
CA ASP A 14 25.63 -26.31 -33.04
C ASP A 14 25.06 -25.21 -32.13
N ARG A 15 25.58 -25.08 -30.90
CA ARG A 15 25.18 -24.04 -29.98
C ARG A 15 25.58 -22.64 -30.47
N ASP A 16 26.80 -22.50 -31.00
CA ASP A 16 27.29 -21.24 -31.56
C ASP A 16 26.48 -20.85 -32.82
N ASP A 17 26.10 -21.84 -33.65
CA ASP A 17 25.22 -21.63 -34.79
C ASP A 17 23.81 -21.23 -34.37
N LEU A 18 23.25 -21.87 -33.39
CA LEU A 18 21.94 -21.52 -32.83
C LEU A 18 21.93 -20.09 -32.27
N VAL A 19 22.97 -19.68 -31.53
CA VAL A 19 23.13 -18.32 -31.02
C VAL A 19 23.16 -17.33 -32.17
N ARG A 20 23.92 -17.58 -33.24
CA ARG A 20 23.98 -16.70 -34.44
C ARG A 20 22.61 -16.61 -35.12
N ASN A 21 21.93 -17.73 -35.29
CA ASN A 21 20.62 -17.78 -35.93
C ASN A 21 19.58 -16.97 -35.13
N LEU A 22 19.48 -17.19 -33.82
CA LEU A 22 18.57 -16.45 -32.94
C LEU A 22 18.93 -14.96 -32.89
N HIS A 23 20.22 -14.60 -32.88
CA HIS A 23 20.65 -13.21 -32.95
C HIS A 23 20.12 -12.53 -34.22
N VAL A 24 20.25 -13.19 -35.40
CA VAL A 24 19.71 -12.67 -36.65
C VAL A 24 18.18 -12.58 -36.61
N GLN A 25 17.49 -13.64 -36.15
CA GLN A 25 16.03 -13.67 -36.06
C GLN A 25 15.47 -12.58 -35.13
N GLN A 26 16.18 -12.26 -34.05
CA GLN A 26 15.80 -11.24 -33.09
C GLN A 26 16.28 -9.82 -33.51
N GLY A 27 16.84 -9.65 -34.69
CA GLY A 27 17.36 -8.38 -35.18
C GLY A 27 18.51 -7.82 -34.32
N GLY A 28 19.36 -8.68 -33.80
CA GLY A 28 20.49 -8.33 -32.95
C GLY A 28 20.11 -7.80 -31.56
N ARG A 29 18.93 -8.18 -31.02
CA ARG A 29 18.41 -7.62 -29.77
C ARG A 29 18.08 -8.69 -28.75
N CYS A 30 18.28 -8.32 -27.47
CA CYS A 30 17.85 -9.14 -26.33
C CYS A 30 16.32 -9.34 -26.33
N PHE A 31 15.89 -10.58 -26.18
CA PHE A 31 14.46 -10.91 -26.18
C PHE A 31 13.69 -10.21 -25.04
N ILE A 32 14.30 -10.09 -23.85
CA ILE A 32 13.68 -9.46 -22.68
C ILE A 32 13.67 -7.94 -22.82
N SER A 33 14.84 -7.32 -22.95
CA SER A 33 14.99 -5.87 -22.85
C SER A 33 14.85 -5.12 -24.18
N GLY A 34 15.06 -5.80 -25.31
CA GLY A 34 15.15 -5.17 -26.61
C GLY A 34 16.46 -4.40 -26.83
N GLU A 35 17.41 -4.44 -25.90
CA GLU A 35 18.73 -3.83 -26.03
C GLU A 35 19.56 -4.51 -27.12
N PRO A 36 20.42 -3.75 -27.85
CA PRO A 36 21.33 -4.35 -28.83
C PRO A 36 22.26 -5.37 -28.18
N ILE A 37 22.45 -6.50 -28.82
CA ILE A 37 23.43 -7.53 -28.44
C ILE A 37 24.62 -7.44 -29.39
N ASP A 38 25.81 -7.23 -28.84
CA ASP A 38 27.08 -7.46 -29.51
C ASP A 38 27.66 -8.77 -28.99
N LEU A 39 27.65 -9.81 -29.85
CA LEU A 39 28.13 -11.15 -29.48
C LEU A 39 29.62 -11.21 -29.11
N SER A 40 30.40 -10.16 -29.48
CA SER A 40 31.82 -10.09 -29.13
C SER A 40 32.08 -9.46 -27.75
N GLN A 41 31.10 -8.72 -27.20
CA GLN A 41 31.26 -7.94 -25.97
C GLN A 41 30.30 -8.36 -24.86
N HIS A 42 29.13 -8.88 -25.23
CA HIS A 42 28.08 -9.20 -24.27
C HIS A 42 28.04 -10.68 -23.92
N GLU A 43 27.90 -10.98 -22.64
CA GLU A 43 27.58 -12.33 -22.17
C GLU A 43 26.10 -12.62 -22.47
N VAL A 44 25.85 -13.66 -23.27
CA VAL A 44 24.50 -14.05 -23.70
C VAL A 44 24.18 -15.47 -23.24
N GLU A 45 22.91 -15.74 -23.02
CA GLU A 45 22.38 -17.05 -22.65
C GLU A 45 21.21 -17.43 -23.56
N LEU A 46 21.06 -18.72 -23.82
CA LEU A 46 19.88 -19.33 -24.44
C LEU A 46 18.90 -19.70 -23.34
N ASP A 47 17.64 -19.27 -23.45
CA ASP A 47 16.64 -19.63 -22.47
C ASP A 47 15.28 -19.89 -23.13
N HIS A 48 14.44 -20.68 -22.47
CA HIS A 48 13.12 -21.06 -22.96
C HIS A 48 12.12 -19.91 -22.89
N ILE A 49 11.46 -19.61 -24.01
CA ILE A 49 10.40 -18.57 -24.08
C ILE A 49 9.28 -18.90 -23.10
N THR A 50 8.77 -20.14 -23.16
CA THR A 50 7.90 -20.72 -22.13
C THR A 50 8.75 -21.64 -21.28
N ALA A 51 8.81 -21.39 -19.98
CA ALA A 51 9.65 -22.15 -19.05
C ALA A 51 9.26 -23.64 -19.04
N LEU A 52 10.25 -24.51 -19.01
CA LEU A 52 10.02 -25.98 -18.93
C LEU A 52 9.14 -26.35 -17.72
N ALA A 53 9.34 -25.70 -16.59
CA ALA A 53 8.52 -25.88 -15.39
C ALA A 53 7.04 -25.53 -15.59
N ARG A 54 6.70 -24.81 -16.66
CA ARG A 54 5.32 -24.46 -17.06
C ARG A 54 4.83 -25.26 -18.28
N GLY A 55 5.54 -26.33 -18.62
CA GLY A 55 5.17 -27.21 -19.73
C GLY A 55 5.61 -26.69 -21.10
N GLY A 56 6.55 -25.74 -21.16
CA GLY A 56 7.17 -25.33 -22.41
C GLY A 56 7.90 -26.50 -23.09
N PRO A 57 7.90 -26.61 -24.45
CA PRO A 57 8.63 -27.66 -25.16
C PRO A 57 10.14 -27.42 -25.08
N ASP A 58 10.89 -28.52 -24.92
CA ASP A 58 12.34 -28.48 -24.90
C ASP A 58 12.88 -28.66 -26.32
N ASN A 59 12.82 -27.60 -27.12
CA ASN A 59 13.30 -27.58 -28.51
C ASN A 59 13.69 -26.16 -28.95
N GLU A 60 14.32 -26.05 -30.13
CA GLU A 60 14.81 -24.79 -30.70
C GLU A 60 13.70 -23.73 -30.85
N ALA A 61 12.48 -24.12 -31.24
CA ALA A 61 11.38 -23.17 -31.45
C ALA A 61 10.92 -22.47 -30.18
N ASN A 62 11.25 -23.00 -29.00
CA ASN A 62 10.94 -22.40 -27.70
C ASN A 62 12.17 -21.70 -27.09
N LEU A 63 13.24 -21.45 -27.83
CA LEU A 63 14.43 -20.78 -27.32
C LEU A 63 14.50 -19.32 -27.79
N ALA A 64 15.09 -18.50 -26.98
CA ALA A 64 15.47 -17.13 -27.33
C ALA A 64 16.83 -16.75 -26.76
N LEU A 65 17.46 -15.77 -27.41
CA LEU A 65 18.74 -15.20 -26.99
C LEU A 65 18.49 -14.01 -26.05
N VAL A 66 19.11 -14.05 -24.89
CA VAL A 66 18.97 -13.03 -23.86
C VAL A 66 20.33 -12.59 -23.32
N LEU A 67 20.42 -11.36 -22.84
CA LEU A 67 21.58 -10.91 -22.05
C LEU A 67 21.60 -11.66 -20.71
N ALA A 68 22.73 -12.20 -20.31
CA ALA A 68 22.87 -13.06 -19.15
C ALA A 68 22.36 -12.43 -17.85
N HIS A 69 22.60 -11.13 -17.65
CA HIS A 69 22.14 -10.43 -16.46
C HIS A 69 20.60 -10.28 -16.41
N HIS A 70 19.92 -10.16 -17.56
CA HIS A 70 18.46 -10.16 -17.62
C HIS A 70 17.87 -11.55 -17.36
N ASN A 71 18.56 -12.60 -17.86
CA ASN A 71 18.14 -13.97 -17.62
C ASN A 71 18.22 -14.35 -16.13
N ARG A 72 19.33 -14.04 -15.48
CA ARG A 72 19.54 -14.34 -14.06
C ARG A 72 18.51 -13.66 -13.15
N SER A 73 17.96 -12.52 -13.55
CA SER A 73 16.95 -11.80 -12.76
C SER A 73 15.52 -12.37 -12.89
N LYS A 74 15.22 -13.18 -13.91
CA LYS A 74 13.85 -13.68 -14.16
C LYS A 74 13.42 -14.85 -13.28
N GLY A 75 14.36 -15.65 -12.77
CA GLY A 75 14.07 -16.87 -12.03
C GLY A 75 13.33 -17.91 -12.89
N LEU A 76 12.20 -18.42 -12.40
CA LEU A 76 11.38 -19.45 -13.10
C LEU A 76 10.27 -18.86 -13.99
N ARG A 77 10.28 -17.55 -14.25
CA ARG A 77 9.28 -16.90 -15.11
C ARG A 77 9.52 -17.18 -16.58
N ASP A 78 8.45 -17.12 -17.37
CA ASP A 78 8.53 -17.13 -18.83
C ASP A 78 9.24 -15.88 -19.35
N LEU A 79 9.97 -15.99 -20.45
CA LEU A 79 10.66 -14.83 -21.05
C LEU A 79 9.68 -13.75 -21.51
N GLU A 80 8.50 -14.14 -22.05
CA GLU A 80 7.45 -13.18 -22.43
C GLU A 80 6.90 -12.42 -21.23
N LEU A 81 6.70 -13.07 -20.09
CA LEU A 81 6.31 -12.38 -18.87
C LEU A 81 7.40 -11.40 -18.42
N GLN A 82 8.66 -11.87 -18.40
CA GLN A 82 9.79 -11.03 -18.00
C GLN A 82 9.96 -9.81 -18.91
N ARG A 83 9.73 -9.97 -20.22
CA ARG A 83 9.74 -8.87 -21.18
C ARG A 83 8.70 -7.79 -20.85
N ARG A 84 7.49 -8.19 -20.44
CA ARG A 84 6.41 -7.26 -20.03
C ARG A 84 6.74 -6.55 -18.74
N LEU A 85 7.26 -7.27 -17.76
CA LEU A 85 7.72 -6.70 -16.49
C LEU A 85 8.86 -5.70 -16.71
N PHE A 86 9.81 -6.06 -17.57
CA PHE A 86 10.92 -5.16 -17.93
C PHE A 86 10.42 -3.90 -18.64
N ALA A 87 9.47 -4.04 -19.56
CA ALA A 87 8.88 -2.89 -20.25
C ALA A 87 8.24 -1.91 -19.26
N PHE A 88 7.46 -2.42 -18.30
CA PHE A 88 6.86 -1.60 -17.24
C PHE A 88 7.92 -0.91 -16.40
N SER A 89 8.90 -1.65 -15.86
CA SER A 89 9.96 -1.09 -15.01
C SER A 89 10.77 -0.01 -15.73
N ARG A 90 11.10 -0.25 -17.00
CA ARG A 90 11.80 0.74 -17.85
C ARG A 90 10.98 2.01 -18.05
N ASP A 91 9.69 1.88 -18.32
CA ASP A 91 8.79 3.00 -18.57
C ASP A 91 8.61 3.86 -17.32
N LEU A 92 8.44 3.22 -16.17
CA LEU A 92 8.36 3.89 -14.87
C LEU A 92 9.65 4.66 -14.57
N GLN A 93 10.82 4.02 -14.70
CA GLN A 93 12.12 4.66 -14.47
C GLN A 93 12.39 5.82 -15.45
N GLN A 94 12.03 5.64 -16.72
CA GLN A 94 12.21 6.69 -17.73
C GLN A 94 11.32 7.90 -17.40
N HIS A 95 10.06 7.65 -16.98
CA HIS A 95 9.15 8.72 -16.59
C HIS A 95 9.67 9.48 -15.36
N GLU A 96 10.11 8.77 -14.31
CA GLU A 96 10.68 9.39 -13.10
C GLU A 96 11.91 10.25 -13.41
N LYS A 97 12.81 9.77 -14.28
CA LYS A 97 13.99 10.52 -14.72
C LYS A 97 13.64 11.78 -15.52
N SER A 98 12.65 11.67 -16.40
CA SER A 98 12.22 12.77 -17.26
C SER A 98 11.36 13.82 -16.54
N ASN A 99 10.70 13.43 -15.46
CA ASN A 99 9.76 14.26 -14.70
C ASN A 99 10.09 14.31 -13.20
N PRO A 100 11.28 14.77 -12.79
CA PRO A 100 11.71 14.73 -11.39
C PRO A 100 10.84 15.59 -10.46
N LYS A 101 10.17 16.62 -11.00
CA LYS A 101 9.26 17.49 -10.24
C LYS A 101 7.85 16.93 -10.10
N ASN A 102 7.41 16.08 -11.01
CA ASN A 102 6.12 15.41 -10.98
C ASN A 102 6.27 13.97 -11.45
N PRO A 103 6.79 13.06 -10.59
CA PRO A 103 7.07 11.67 -10.95
C PRO A 103 5.81 10.78 -10.97
N LEU A 104 4.61 11.37 -10.99
CA LEU A 104 3.36 10.64 -10.99
C LEU A 104 3.16 9.91 -12.32
N PHE A 105 3.51 8.63 -12.38
CA PHE A 105 3.29 7.77 -13.53
C PHE A 105 1.85 7.22 -13.48
N THR A 106 1.00 7.61 -14.41
CA THR A 106 -0.43 7.25 -14.43
C THR A 106 -0.78 6.32 -15.58
N VAL A 107 -1.97 5.74 -15.57
CA VAL A 107 -2.50 4.98 -16.71
C VAL A 107 -2.58 5.83 -17.98
N GLY A 108 -2.70 7.15 -17.86
CA GLY A 108 -2.63 8.08 -18.98
C GLY A 108 -1.32 7.95 -19.76
N HIS A 109 -0.18 7.93 -19.07
CA HIS A 109 1.13 7.73 -19.70
C HIS A 109 1.29 6.37 -20.38
N VAL A 110 0.69 5.31 -19.77
CA VAL A 110 0.67 3.98 -20.36
C VAL A 110 -0.18 3.96 -21.64
N LEU A 111 -1.37 4.56 -21.60
CA LEU A 111 -2.25 4.69 -22.75
C LEU A 111 -1.57 5.48 -23.89
N GLU A 112 -1.03 6.67 -23.60
CA GLU A 112 -0.34 7.52 -24.57
C GLU A 112 0.80 6.78 -25.26
N LYS A 113 1.65 6.10 -24.47
CA LYS A 113 2.76 5.33 -25.00
C LYS A 113 2.35 4.19 -25.92
N LEU A 114 1.30 3.45 -25.56
CA LEU A 114 0.91 2.23 -26.27
C LEU A 114 -0.04 2.46 -27.44
N ARG A 115 -0.80 3.55 -27.45
CA ARG A 115 -1.80 3.86 -28.47
C ARG A 115 -1.65 5.21 -29.15
N GLY A 116 -0.76 6.08 -28.64
CA GLY A 116 -0.68 7.49 -29.01
C GLY A 116 -1.86 8.30 -28.47
N ASP A 117 -2.21 9.38 -29.17
CA ASP A 117 -3.33 10.24 -28.81
C ASP A 117 -4.65 9.47 -28.80
N GLY A 118 -5.42 9.66 -27.74
CA GLY A 118 -6.75 9.03 -27.63
C GLY A 118 -7.76 9.66 -28.58
N ARG A 119 -8.82 8.90 -28.87
CA ARG A 119 -9.90 9.31 -29.78
C ARG A 119 -11.11 9.77 -28.98
N GLU A 120 -11.75 10.82 -29.48
CA GLU A 120 -13.08 11.20 -29.02
C GLU A 120 -14.12 10.25 -29.59
N VAL A 121 -15.21 10.09 -28.87
CA VAL A 121 -16.35 9.26 -29.28
C VAL A 121 -17.61 10.09 -29.36
N SER A 122 -18.45 9.80 -30.32
CA SER A 122 -19.84 10.30 -30.38
C SER A 122 -20.74 9.31 -29.66
N LEU A 123 -21.51 9.80 -28.68
CA LEU A 123 -22.51 9.03 -27.94
C LEU A 123 -23.89 9.30 -28.51
N SER A 124 -24.59 8.28 -28.95
CA SER A 124 -26.00 8.40 -29.39
C SER A 124 -26.85 7.33 -28.73
N TRP A 125 -28.02 7.74 -28.21
CA TRP A 125 -29.03 6.82 -27.70
C TRP A 125 -29.83 6.26 -28.85
N LEU A 126 -29.74 4.95 -29.08
CA LEU A 126 -30.56 4.26 -30.10
C LEU A 126 -31.98 4.02 -29.59
N ASN A 127 -32.10 3.73 -28.31
CA ASN A 127 -33.33 3.57 -27.54
C ASN A 127 -33.03 3.71 -26.05
N GLU A 128 -33.99 3.46 -25.16
CA GLU A 128 -33.85 3.59 -23.72
C GLU A 128 -32.81 2.62 -23.09
N SER A 129 -32.54 1.50 -23.77
CA SER A 129 -31.67 0.41 -23.28
C SER A 129 -30.40 0.18 -24.09
N THR A 130 -30.11 1.02 -25.10
CA THR A 130 -28.94 0.82 -25.98
C THR A 130 -28.34 2.16 -26.38
N VAL A 131 -27.04 2.28 -26.23
CA VAL A 131 -26.26 3.41 -26.76
C VAL A 131 -25.29 2.95 -27.83
N ARG A 132 -25.03 3.81 -28.79
CA ARG A 132 -23.97 3.68 -29.79
C ARG A 132 -22.84 4.64 -29.48
N LEU A 133 -21.62 4.10 -29.41
CA LEU A 133 -20.39 4.84 -29.45
C LEU A 133 -19.80 4.78 -30.85
N ALA A 134 -19.51 5.91 -31.46
CA ALA A 134 -18.88 5.98 -32.77
C ALA A 134 -17.61 6.81 -32.71
N TRP A 135 -16.53 6.34 -33.36
CA TRP A 135 -15.24 7.04 -33.41
C TRP A 135 -14.53 6.75 -34.72
N THR A 136 -13.45 7.49 -34.96
CA THR A 136 -12.56 7.27 -36.10
C THR A 136 -11.21 6.78 -35.60
N THR A 137 -10.73 5.64 -36.10
CA THR A 137 -9.43 5.08 -35.76
C THR A 137 -8.27 5.97 -36.20
N ALA A 138 -7.06 5.67 -35.77
CA ALA A 138 -5.85 6.36 -36.24
C ALA A 138 -5.63 6.25 -37.77
N ALA A 139 -6.15 5.16 -38.38
CA ALA A 139 -6.10 4.93 -39.83
C ALA A 139 -7.22 5.66 -40.59
N GLY A 140 -8.08 6.44 -39.92
CA GLY A 140 -9.20 7.14 -40.55
C GLY A 140 -10.44 6.27 -40.77
N GLU A 141 -10.48 5.04 -40.24
CA GLU A 141 -11.60 4.13 -40.40
C GLU A 141 -12.71 4.45 -39.39
N PRO A 142 -13.98 4.59 -39.80
CA PRO A 142 -15.09 4.72 -38.88
C PRO A 142 -15.36 3.39 -38.15
N ARG A 143 -15.57 3.48 -36.82
CA ARG A 143 -15.93 2.35 -35.97
C ARG A 143 -17.13 2.68 -35.13
N THR A 144 -17.93 1.68 -34.84
CA THR A 144 -19.10 1.80 -33.96
C THR A 144 -19.16 0.63 -33.00
N LEU A 145 -19.66 0.90 -31.79
CA LEU A 145 -19.90 -0.10 -30.76
C LEU A 145 -21.27 0.17 -30.12
N ASP A 146 -22.21 -0.75 -30.32
CA ASP A 146 -23.51 -0.70 -29.66
C ASP A 146 -23.43 -1.44 -28.33
N VAL A 147 -23.80 -0.77 -27.25
CA VAL A 147 -23.66 -1.30 -25.90
C VAL A 147 -25.01 -1.24 -25.18
N PRO A 148 -25.45 -2.35 -24.58
CA PRO A 148 -26.65 -2.34 -23.76
C PRO A 148 -26.43 -1.50 -22.48
N VAL A 149 -27.47 -0.76 -22.12
CA VAL A 149 -27.49 0.11 -20.95
C VAL A 149 -28.39 -0.51 -19.89
N VAL A 150 -27.88 -0.47 -18.66
CA VAL A 150 -28.62 -0.89 -17.46
C VAL A 150 -28.76 0.31 -16.54
N ASP A 151 -29.98 0.52 -16.04
CA ASP A 151 -30.23 1.53 -15.03
C ASP A 151 -29.70 1.09 -13.68
N ASP A 152 -28.91 1.96 -13.06
CA ASP A 152 -28.47 1.78 -11.68
C ASP A 152 -29.47 2.49 -10.76
N ILE A 153 -30.36 1.73 -10.15
CA ILE A 153 -31.44 2.22 -9.26
C ILE A 153 -30.90 2.48 -7.84
N SER A 154 -29.69 2.98 -7.70
CA SER A 154 -29.11 3.18 -6.37
C SER A 154 -29.62 4.41 -5.61
N SER A 155 -30.41 5.30 -6.25
CA SER A 155 -31.13 6.40 -5.58
C SER A 155 -32.47 6.67 -6.26
N GLN A 156 -33.49 7.05 -5.49
CA GLN A 156 -34.83 7.38 -6.00
C GLN A 156 -34.84 8.67 -6.85
N GLU A 157 -33.82 9.50 -6.76
CA GLU A 157 -33.78 10.83 -7.39
C GLU A 157 -32.96 10.88 -8.69
N LEU A 158 -32.00 9.97 -8.89
CA LEU A 158 -31.11 9.96 -10.04
C LEU A 158 -30.98 8.56 -10.64
N VAL A 159 -31.74 8.30 -11.70
CA VAL A 159 -31.57 7.06 -12.49
C VAL A 159 -30.30 7.18 -13.31
N ARG A 160 -29.30 6.41 -12.95
CA ARG A 160 -28.00 6.40 -13.61
C ARG A 160 -27.96 5.35 -14.69
N ALA A 161 -27.59 5.77 -15.88
CA ALA A 161 -27.36 4.85 -16.97
C ALA A 161 -25.92 4.31 -16.90
N THR A 162 -25.77 3.00 -16.93
CA THR A 162 -24.45 2.36 -17.02
C THR A 162 -24.43 1.33 -18.11
N CYS A 163 -23.30 1.20 -18.80
CA CYS A 163 -23.07 0.11 -19.72
C CYS A 163 -21.81 -0.69 -19.35
N PHE A 164 -21.81 -1.97 -19.73
CA PHE A 164 -20.68 -2.87 -19.56
C PHE A 164 -20.17 -3.31 -20.92
N GLY A 165 -18.85 -3.28 -21.10
CA GLY A 165 -18.28 -3.73 -22.34
C GLY A 165 -16.76 -3.83 -22.31
N ARG A 166 -16.21 -4.35 -23.41
CA ARG A 166 -14.78 -4.25 -23.71
C ARG A 166 -14.57 -3.08 -24.65
N PHE A 167 -13.98 -2.02 -24.11
CA PHE A 167 -13.75 -0.78 -24.85
C PHE A 167 -12.32 -0.74 -25.38
N PRO A 168 -12.12 -0.45 -26.68
CA PRO A 168 -10.78 -0.32 -27.25
C PRO A 168 -9.97 0.73 -26.49
N PRO A 169 -8.67 0.48 -26.22
CA PRO A 169 -7.83 1.45 -25.50
C PRO A 169 -7.77 2.83 -26.15
N GLU A 170 -7.95 2.92 -27.48
CA GLU A 170 -7.91 4.17 -28.24
C GLU A 170 -9.03 5.17 -27.88
N ILE A 171 -10.16 4.70 -27.29
CA ILE A 171 -11.25 5.58 -26.85
C ILE A 171 -11.30 5.77 -25.34
N VAL A 172 -10.39 5.16 -24.59
CA VAL A 172 -10.31 5.28 -23.11
C VAL A 172 -9.24 6.30 -22.75
N HIS A 173 -9.58 7.21 -21.87
CA HIS A 173 -8.71 8.29 -21.40
C HIS A 173 -8.52 8.23 -19.89
N HIS A 174 -7.41 8.79 -19.41
CA HIS A 174 -7.18 8.97 -17.99
C HIS A 174 -8.06 10.09 -17.43
N SER A 175 -8.60 9.89 -16.24
CA SER A 175 -9.41 10.89 -15.54
C SER A 175 -8.64 11.49 -14.36
N ASP A 176 -8.72 12.81 -14.21
CA ASP A 176 -8.17 13.54 -13.06
C ASP A 176 -9.05 13.42 -11.80
N LEU A 177 -10.21 12.76 -11.87
CA LEU A 177 -11.07 12.54 -10.70
C LEU A 177 -10.36 11.78 -9.59
N ASN A 178 -9.45 10.88 -9.93
CA ASN A 178 -8.69 10.07 -8.99
C ASN A 178 -7.32 9.69 -9.57
N PRO A 179 -6.42 10.66 -9.75
CA PRO A 179 -5.09 10.38 -10.31
C PRO A 179 -4.30 9.47 -9.34
N ARG A 180 -3.86 8.33 -9.85
CA ARG A 180 -3.06 7.36 -9.09
C ARG A 180 -1.75 7.12 -9.77
N SER A 181 -0.68 7.07 -8.99
CA SER A 181 0.60 6.56 -9.47
C SER A 181 0.48 5.07 -9.71
N ILE A 182 0.87 4.64 -10.91
CA ILE A 182 1.01 3.24 -11.26
C ILE A 182 2.40 2.79 -10.83
N HIS A 183 2.45 2.01 -9.78
CA HIS A 183 3.65 1.36 -9.24
C HIS A 183 3.26 -0.04 -8.77
N ASP A 184 4.21 -0.90 -8.47
CA ASP A 184 4.00 -2.28 -8.00
C ASP A 184 3.01 -3.08 -8.89
N LEU A 185 3.14 -2.91 -10.22
CA LEU A 185 2.23 -3.49 -11.20
C LEU A 185 2.58 -4.95 -11.56
N GLU A 186 3.76 -5.41 -11.21
CA GLU A 186 4.31 -6.70 -11.59
C GLU A 186 3.40 -7.89 -11.24
N PRO A 187 2.85 -7.98 -10.01
CA PRO A 187 1.95 -9.09 -9.68
C PRO A 187 0.71 -9.10 -10.57
N MET A 188 0.17 -7.92 -10.90
CA MET A 188 -1.04 -7.81 -11.71
C MET A 188 -0.77 -8.09 -13.19
N ILE A 189 0.42 -7.72 -13.71
CA ILE A 189 0.86 -8.12 -15.05
C ILE A 189 0.96 -9.64 -15.12
N GLU A 190 1.53 -10.30 -14.10
CA GLU A 190 1.62 -11.75 -14.02
C GLU A 190 0.24 -12.43 -13.97
N GLU A 191 -0.70 -11.92 -13.17
CA GLU A 191 -2.07 -12.42 -13.09
C GLU A 191 -2.76 -12.42 -14.46
N PHE A 192 -2.69 -11.31 -15.20
CA PHE A 192 -3.29 -11.23 -16.53
C PHE A 192 -2.53 -12.04 -17.58
N TYR A 193 -1.21 -12.15 -17.45
CA TYR A 193 -0.41 -13.05 -18.29
C TYR A 193 -0.85 -14.51 -18.14
N LEU A 194 -1.13 -14.93 -16.90
CA LEU A 194 -1.65 -16.27 -16.58
C LEU A 194 -3.13 -16.44 -16.91
N LYS A 195 -3.75 -15.46 -17.57
CA LYS A 195 -5.17 -15.46 -17.98
C LYS A 195 -6.13 -15.67 -16.82
N ARG A 196 -5.76 -15.23 -15.62
CA ARG A 196 -6.68 -15.26 -14.48
C ARG A 196 -7.85 -14.30 -14.71
N PRO A 197 -9.09 -14.64 -14.26
CA PRO A 197 -10.26 -13.86 -14.54
C PRO A 197 -10.23 -12.51 -13.84
N GLN A 198 -10.65 -11.46 -14.55
CA GLN A 198 -10.85 -10.15 -13.93
C GLN A 198 -12.16 -10.19 -13.13
N MET A 199 -12.05 -10.10 -11.79
CA MET A 199 -13.19 -10.20 -10.87
C MET A 199 -14.05 -8.93 -10.85
N GLN A 200 -13.46 -7.78 -11.13
CA GLN A 200 -14.15 -6.48 -11.12
C GLN A 200 -13.78 -5.68 -12.37
N PRO A 201 -14.75 -5.09 -13.08
CA PRO A 201 -14.48 -4.18 -14.19
C PRO A 201 -13.79 -2.91 -13.70
N SER A 202 -13.07 -2.24 -14.57
CA SER A 202 -12.64 -0.87 -14.35
C SER A 202 -13.83 0.07 -14.46
N LEU A 203 -13.78 1.25 -13.83
CA LEU A 203 -14.86 2.23 -13.86
C LEU A 203 -14.46 3.45 -14.70
N ALA A 204 -15.36 3.84 -15.59
CA ALA A 204 -15.22 5.02 -16.43
C ALA A 204 -16.53 5.81 -16.48
N TYR A 205 -16.47 7.04 -16.96
CA TYR A 205 -17.64 7.85 -17.28
C TYR A 205 -17.44 8.53 -18.64
N PHE A 206 -18.54 8.85 -19.30
CA PHE A 206 -18.50 9.66 -20.52
C PHE A 206 -18.44 11.14 -20.14
N GLU A 207 -17.42 11.83 -20.61
CA GLU A 207 -17.25 13.27 -20.45
C GLU A 207 -17.40 13.95 -21.80
N ALA A 208 -18.46 14.74 -21.95
CA ALA A 208 -18.69 15.50 -23.18
C ALA A 208 -17.67 16.64 -23.31
N THR A 209 -17.16 16.89 -24.51
CA THR A 209 -16.23 17.99 -24.83
C THR A 209 -16.89 19.37 -24.64
N GLN A 210 -18.20 19.42 -24.78
CA GLN A 210 -19.01 20.59 -24.48
C GLN A 210 -20.20 20.21 -23.58
N PRO A 211 -20.62 21.06 -22.65
CA PRO A 211 -21.74 20.78 -21.78
C PRO A 211 -22.99 20.39 -22.58
N GLY A 212 -23.57 19.23 -22.26
CA GLY A 212 -24.74 18.68 -22.99
C GLY A 212 -24.43 18.12 -24.38
N GLY A 213 -23.16 18.08 -24.79
CA GLY A 213 -22.74 17.54 -26.08
C GLY A 213 -22.78 16.01 -26.14
N THR A 214 -22.79 15.51 -27.37
CA THR A 214 -22.77 14.06 -27.68
C THR A 214 -21.36 13.58 -28.06
N VAL A 215 -20.41 14.47 -28.27
CA VAL A 215 -19.02 14.14 -28.54
C VAL A 215 -18.20 14.32 -27.27
N GLY A 216 -17.38 13.34 -26.94
CA GLY A 216 -16.62 13.34 -25.69
C GLY A 216 -15.62 12.19 -25.58
N ARG A 217 -15.30 11.82 -24.36
CA ARG A 217 -14.25 10.84 -24.01
C ARG A 217 -14.74 9.88 -22.95
N LEU A 218 -14.26 8.63 -22.99
CA LEU A 218 -14.47 7.68 -21.90
C LEU A 218 -13.34 7.84 -20.86
N MET A 219 -13.65 8.48 -19.75
CA MET A 219 -12.70 8.86 -18.71
C MET A 219 -12.60 7.75 -17.65
N LEU A 220 -11.47 7.04 -17.62
CA LEU A 220 -11.18 5.97 -16.67
C LEU A 220 -10.74 6.57 -15.31
N PHE A 221 -11.54 6.38 -14.26
CA PHE A 221 -11.28 6.94 -12.94
C PHE A 221 -10.97 5.89 -11.85
N ASP A 222 -11.35 4.62 -12.07
CA ASP A 222 -11.00 3.51 -11.18
C ASP A 222 -10.57 2.26 -11.94
N GLY A 223 -9.78 1.40 -11.27
CA GLY A 223 -9.18 0.22 -11.89
C GLY A 223 -8.00 0.56 -12.80
N GLN A 224 -7.34 1.70 -12.59
CA GLN A 224 -6.21 2.18 -13.40
C GLN A 224 -5.05 1.20 -13.45
N HIS A 225 -4.69 0.56 -12.32
CA HIS A 225 -3.67 -0.50 -12.28
C HIS A 225 -4.07 -1.72 -13.11
N LYS A 226 -5.34 -2.13 -13.03
CA LYS A 226 -5.86 -3.24 -13.86
C LYS A 226 -5.78 -2.94 -15.34
N ALA A 227 -6.20 -1.74 -15.74
CA ALA A 227 -6.12 -1.30 -17.12
C ALA A 227 -4.66 -1.24 -17.61
N ALA A 228 -3.75 -0.68 -16.82
CA ALA A 228 -2.33 -0.63 -17.16
C ALA A 228 -1.74 -2.04 -17.31
N ALA A 229 -2.02 -2.96 -16.38
CA ALA A 229 -1.54 -4.34 -16.46
C ALA A 229 -2.09 -5.09 -17.69
N GLN A 230 -3.36 -4.86 -18.05
CA GLN A 230 -3.95 -5.41 -19.27
C GLN A 230 -3.27 -4.86 -20.53
N LEU A 231 -2.97 -3.55 -20.55
CA LEU A 231 -2.28 -2.91 -21.66
C LEU A 231 -0.86 -3.47 -21.86
N TYR A 232 -0.08 -3.65 -20.78
CA TYR A 232 1.23 -4.33 -20.86
C TYR A 232 1.12 -5.78 -21.32
N ASN A 233 -0.04 -6.42 -21.13
CA ASN A 233 -0.35 -7.73 -21.66
C ASN A 233 -0.90 -7.72 -23.11
N GLY A 234 -0.96 -6.56 -23.76
CA GLY A 234 -1.40 -6.42 -25.15
C GLY A 234 -2.93 -6.53 -25.32
N ALA A 235 -3.70 -6.17 -24.29
CA ALA A 235 -5.16 -6.22 -24.35
C ALA A 235 -5.70 -5.28 -25.45
N GLN A 236 -6.53 -5.84 -26.33
CA GLN A 236 -7.22 -5.09 -27.40
C GLN A 236 -8.52 -4.42 -26.92
N GLY A 237 -8.94 -4.67 -25.69
CA GLY A 237 -10.12 -4.07 -25.08
C GLY A 237 -10.05 -4.15 -23.56
N LEU A 238 -10.38 -3.03 -22.92
CA LEU A 238 -10.45 -2.91 -21.46
C LEU A 238 -11.89 -3.18 -21.00
N LEU A 239 -12.06 -4.11 -20.07
CA LEU A 239 -13.36 -4.39 -19.48
C LEU A 239 -13.74 -3.27 -18.52
N CYS A 240 -14.73 -2.45 -18.90
CA CYS A 240 -15.16 -1.33 -18.09
C CYS A 240 -16.68 -1.33 -17.87
N ARG A 241 -17.07 -0.78 -16.72
CA ARG A 241 -18.39 -0.23 -16.47
C ARG A 241 -18.31 1.27 -16.70
N VAL A 242 -19.12 1.78 -17.63
CA VAL A 242 -19.13 3.19 -18.02
C VAL A 242 -20.43 3.84 -17.57
N PHE A 243 -20.30 4.94 -16.83
CA PHE A 243 -21.43 5.79 -16.45
C PHE A 243 -21.71 6.78 -17.58
N LEU A 244 -22.98 6.87 -17.99
CA LEU A 244 -23.44 7.65 -19.14
C LEU A 244 -24.40 8.76 -18.69
N PRO A 245 -24.30 9.97 -19.26
CA PRO A 245 -25.33 10.99 -19.06
C PRO A 245 -26.63 10.58 -19.79
N ARG A 246 -27.76 10.85 -19.15
CA ARG A 246 -29.06 10.75 -19.83
C ARG A 246 -29.28 11.97 -20.75
N PRO A 247 -30.02 11.84 -21.83
CA PRO A 247 -30.26 12.94 -22.77
C PRO A 247 -30.92 14.18 -22.15
N ASN A 248 -31.64 14.00 -21.03
CA ASN A 248 -32.32 15.06 -20.28
C ASN A 248 -31.48 15.68 -19.14
N TRP A 249 -30.24 15.25 -18.98
CA TRP A 249 -29.37 15.81 -17.92
C TRP A 249 -28.84 17.18 -18.33
N THR A 250 -28.95 18.14 -17.40
CA THR A 250 -28.26 19.42 -17.52
C THR A 250 -26.78 19.29 -17.10
N ALA A 251 -25.96 20.26 -17.44
CA ALA A 251 -24.56 20.33 -17.03
C ALA A 251 -24.40 20.28 -15.50
N ASP A 252 -25.31 20.93 -14.75
CA ASP A 252 -25.29 20.96 -13.28
C ASP A 252 -25.58 19.59 -12.68
N VAL A 253 -26.58 18.86 -13.25
CA VAL A 253 -26.89 17.48 -12.84
C VAL A 253 -25.70 16.56 -13.09
N PHE A 254 -25.04 16.71 -14.24
CA PHE A 254 -23.85 15.93 -14.54
C PHE A 254 -22.67 16.27 -13.62
N SER A 255 -22.44 17.54 -13.31
CA SER A 255 -21.41 17.98 -12.37
C SER A 255 -21.66 17.42 -10.96
N ALA A 256 -22.89 17.51 -10.46
CA ALA A 256 -23.25 16.92 -9.18
C ALA A 256 -23.04 15.40 -9.13
N PHE A 257 -23.32 14.72 -10.24
CA PHE A 257 -23.07 13.30 -10.40
C PHE A 257 -21.54 12.96 -10.36
N LEU A 258 -20.69 13.74 -11.04
CA LEU A 258 -19.24 13.54 -10.99
C LEU A 258 -18.69 13.75 -9.57
N ASP A 259 -19.20 14.73 -8.85
CA ASP A 259 -18.82 14.95 -7.45
C ASP A 259 -19.25 13.80 -6.54
N GLU A 260 -20.39 13.21 -6.80
CA GLU A 260 -20.84 12.01 -6.07
C GLU A 260 -19.97 10.79 -6.41
N LEU A 261 -19.64 10.59 -7.68
CA LEU A 261 -18.68 9.54 -8.09
C LEU A 261 -17.33 9.70 -7.38
N ARG A 262 -16.81 10.93 -7.33
CA ARG A 262 -15.56 11.25 -6.62
C ARG A 262 -15.65 10.87 -5.15
N ARG A 263 -16.71 11.29 -4.45
CA ARG A 263 -16.91 10.97 -3.03
C ARG A 263 -17.08 9.48 -2.77
N THR A 264 -17.87 8.81 -3.59
CA THR A 264 -18.13 7.37 -3.48
C THR A 264 -16.88 6.56 -3.77
N ASN A 265 -16.12 6.94 -4.81
CA ASN A 265 -14.86 6.29 -5.14
C ASN A 265 -13.82 6.49 -4.03
N PHE A 266 -13.72 7.71 -3.48
CA PHE A 266 -12.84 7.99 -2.35
C PHE A 266 -13.17 7.12 -1.13
N ARG A 267 -14.46 7.00 -0.76
CA ARG A 267 -14.92 6.13 0.33
C ARG A 267 -14.65 4.65 0.06
N ALA A 268 -14.95 4.17 -1.14
CA ALA A 268 -14.69 2.79 -1.54
C ALA A 268 -13.19 2.47 -1.50
N HIS A 269 -12.33 3.39 -1.91
CA HIS A 269 -10.88 3.19 -1.89
C HIS A 269 -10.28 3.24 -0.50
N THR A 270 -10.79 4.10 0.38
CA THR A 270 -10.39 4.10 1.78
C THR A 270 -10.71 2.75 2.41
N LYS A 271 -11.90 2.23 2.16
CA LYS A 271 -12.35 0.93 2.65
C LYS A 271 -11.59 -0.25 2.00
N LEU A 272 -11.29 -0.18 0.69
CA LEU A 272 -10.46 -1.15 -0.03
C LEU A 272 -9.00 -1.11 0.44
N ALA A 273 -8.43 0.07 0.66
CA ALA A 273 -7.08 0.20 1.20
C ALA A 273 -6.99 -0.43 2.61
N GLN A 274 -8.01 -0.26 3.44
CA GLN A 274 -8.10 -0.93 4.74
C GLN A 274 -8.22 -2.45 4.60
N LEU A 275 -9.03 -2.94 3.65
CA LEU A 275 -9.16 -4.38 3.35
C LEU A 275 -7.86 -4.95 2.76
N HIS A 276 -7.20 -4.24 1.86
CA HIS A 276 -5.89 -4.62 1.33
C HIS A 276 -4.82 -4.63 2.41
N PHE A 277 -4.80 -3.60 3.24
CA PHE A 277 -3.93 -3.53 4.40
C PHE A 277 -4.12 -4.75 5.30
N ALA A 278 -5.36 -5.10 5.64
CA ALA A 278 -5.68 -6.26 6.45
C ALA A 278 -5.40 -7.61 5.77
N GLN A 279 -5.44 -7.67 4.44
CA GLN A 279 -5.30 -8.93 3.69
C GLN A 279 -3.87 -9.25 3.25
N PHE A 280 -3.04 -8.24 2.96
CA PHE A 280 -1.73 -8.42 2.30
C PHE A 280 -0.53 -7.97 3.14
N THR A 281 -0.74 -7.65 4.42
CA THR A 281 0.37 -7.25 5.28
C THR A 281 1.21 -8.45 5.71
N GLU A 282 2.49 -8.19 5.94
CA GLU A 282 3.40 -9.09 6.64
C GLU A 282 2.76 -9.65 7.94
N ASP A 283 1.97 -8.81 8.63
CA ASP A 283 1.29 -9.19 9.86
C ASP A 283 0.19 -10.25 9.66
N LYS A 284 -0.51 -10.29 8.52
CA LYS A 284 -1.47 -11.36 8.23
C LYS A 284 -0.76 -12.71 8.07
N VAL A 285 0.37 -12.73 7.38
CA VAL A 285 1.17 -13.95 7.21
C VAL A 285 1.68 -14.39 8.58
N GLY A 286 2.28 -13.48 9.35
CA GLY A 286 2.75 -13.78 10.69
C GLY A 286 1.64 -14.21 11.64
N HIS A 287 0.44 -13.64 11.53
CA HIS A 287 -0.75 -14.06 12.27
C HIS A 287 -1.08 -15.55 12.02
N THR A 288 -1.17 -15.95 10.76
CA THR A 288 -1.48 -17.34 10.38
C THR A 288 -0.37 -18.28 10.88
N LEU A 289 0.89 -17.95 10.63
CA LEU A 289 2.03 -18.74 11.06
C LEU A 289 2.11 -18.90 12.59
N TYR A 290 1.74 -17.85 13.33
CA TYR A 290 1.66 -17.91 14.79
C TYR A 290 0.59 -18.91 15.26
N LEU A 291 -0.62 -18.83 14.72
CA LEU A 291 -1.73 -19.70 15.11
C LEU A 291 -1.41 -21.17 14.80
N ASP A 292 -0.90 -21.46 13.62
CA ASP A 292 -0.52 -22.81 13.20
C ASP A 292 0.57 -23.39 14.12
N LYS A 293 1.62 -22.59 14.39
CA LYS A 293 2.72 -23.02 15.25
C LYS A 293 2.29 -23.13 16.73
N ARG A 294 1.44 -22.24 17.20
CA ARG A 294 0.84 -22.31 18.55
C ARG A 294 0.05 -23.60 18.74
N GLU A 295 -0.75 -23.99 17.75
CA GLU A 295 -1.53 -25.23 17.82
C GLU A 295 -0.63 -26.47 17.79
N GLU A 296 0.36 -26.50 16.90
CA GLU A 296 1.36 -27.58 16.81
C GLU A 296 2.07 -27.80 18.15
N VAL A 297 2.63 -26.72 18.71
CA VAL A 297 3.39 -26.78 19.97
C VAL A 297 2.49 -27.10 21.16
N SER A 298 1.28 -26.55 21.18
CA SER A 298 0.30 -26.85 22.25
C SER A 298 -0.07 -28.32 22.25
N ARG A 299 -0.21 -28.93 21.09
CA ARG A 299 -0.47 -30.38 20.92
C ARG A 299 0.71 -31.20 21.41
N ALA A 300 1.92 -30.87 20.98
CA ALA A 300 3.15 -31.57 21.39
C ALA A 300 3.38 -31.51 22.92
N LEU A 301 3.10 -30.36 23.56
CA LEU A 301 3.22 -30.19 24.99
C LEU A 301 2.14 -30.96 25.79
N LYS A 302 0.91 -31.04 25.28
CA LYS A 302 -0.14 -31.86 25.89
C LYS A 302 0.21 -33.34 25.87
N ASP A 303 0.76 -33.83 24.78
CA ASP A 303 1.19 -35.22 24.62
C ASP A 303 2.36 -35.60 25.56
N GLN A 304 3.22 -34.64 25.89
CA GLN A 304 4.37 -34.85 26.80
C GLN A 304 4.01 -34.64 28.29
N ASN A 305 2.92 -33.96 28.58
CA ASN A 305 2.65 -33.46 29.93
C ASN A 305 1.55 -34.26 30.65
N THR A 306 1.98 -35.21 31.45
CA THR A 306 1.10 -35.98 32.35
C THR A 306 0.64 -35.16 33.59
N ASP A 307 1.22 -33.97 33.85
CA ASP A 307 1.04 -33.23 35.10
C ASP A 307 -0.05 -32.12 35.09
N GLY A 308 -0.83 -31.97 34.00
CA GLY A 308 -1.96 -31.02 33.96
C GLY A 308 -1.59 -29.53 34.13
N LYS A 309 -0.31 -29.16 33.93
CA LYS A 309 0.12 -27.76 34.06
C LYS A 309 -0.43 -26.94 32.90
N HIS A 310 -1.09 -25.84 33.24
CA HIS A 310 -1.65 -24.91 32.26
C HIS A 310 -0.61 -24.42 31.25
N LEU A 311 -0.98 -24.37 29.97
CA LEU A 311 -0.18 -23.78 28.89
C LEU A 311 -0.18 -22.26 29.02
N SER A 312 0.96 -21.62 28.75
CA SER A 312 1.09 -20.16 28.65
C SER A 312 1.91 -19.76 27.42
N GLU A 313 1.82 -18.51 26.98
CA GLU A 313 2.62 -18.01 25.86
C GLU A 313 4.13 -18.23 26.12
N GLU A 314 4.59 -17.99 27.35
CA GLU A 314 6.00 -18.16 27.71
C GLU A 314 6.44 -19.63 27.69
N LYS A 315 5.57 -20.56 28.14
CA LYS A 315 5.87 -22.00 28.07
C LYS A 315 6.01 -22.49 26.64
N LEU A 316 5.11 -22.04 25.74
CA LEU A 316 5.19 -22.36 24.31
C LEU A 316 6.54 -21.87 23.73
N TYR A 317 6.94 -20.64 24.05
CA TYR A 317 8.22 -20.08 23.61
C TYR A 317 9.42 -20.84 24.17
N LYS A 318 9.42 -21.15 25.48
CA LYS A 318 10.50 -21.92 26.11
C LYS A 318 10.66 -23.29 25.48
N PHE A 319 9.55 -23.99 25.26
CA PHE A 319 9.58 -25.31 24.59
C PHE A 319 10.24 -25.23 23.21
N LEU A 320 9.83 -24.25 22.38
CA LEU A 320 10.45 -24.04 21.08
C LEU A 320 11.91 -23.69 21.19
N ARG A 321 12.30 -22.81 22.13
CA ARG A 321 13.68 -22.39 22.32
C ARG A 321 14.59 -23.56 22.70
N ASP A 322 14.08 -24.46 23.52
CA ASP A 322 14.84 -25.64 23.98
C ASP A 322 14.98 -26.68 22.86
N MET A 323 14.06 -26.70 21.88
CA MET A 323 14.15 -27.53 20.66
C MET A 323 14.99 -26.88 19.56
N ASN A 324 14.68 -25.64 19.21
CA ASN A 324 15.34 -24.87 18.16
C ASN A 324 15.25 -23.36 18.46
N PRO A 325 16.37 -22.68 18.78
CA PRO A 325 16.36 -21.24 19.08
C PRO A 325 15.87 -20.35 17.94
N ASP A 326 16.06 -20.73 16.67
CA ASP A 326 15.59 -19.97 15.51
C ASP A 326 14.07 -20.05 15.38
N ASP A 327 13.48 -21.22 15.57
CA ASP A 327 12.01 -21.39 15.60
C ASP A 327 11.39 -20.54 16.74
N ALA A 328 12.03 -20.46 17.88
CA ALA A 328 11.56 -19.63 18.98
C ALA A 328 11.61 -18.14 18.65
N LYS A 329 12.65 -17.68 17.96
CA LYS A 329 12.79 -16.30 17.50
C LYS A 329 11.69 -15.95 16.47
N GLU A 330 11.45 -16.84 15.51
CA GLU A 330 10.38 -16.69 14.52
C GLU A 330 9.01 -16.69 15.19
N PHE A 331 8.74 -17.61 16.10
CA PHE A 331 7.51 -17.65 16.86
C PHE A 331 7.21 -16.33 17.59
N LYS A 332 8.23 -15.73 18.22
CA LYS A 332 8.09 -14.43 18.88
C LYS A 332 7.80 -13.30 17.88
N ALA A 333 8.42 -13.31 16.71
CA ALA A 333 8.17 -12.34 15.65
C ALA A 333 6.74 -12.49 15.11
N HIS A 334 6.30 -13.72 14.86
CA HIS A 334 4.94 -14.02 14.40
C HIS A 334 3.88 -13.70 15.46
N HIS A 335 4.18 -13.88 16.75
CA HIS A 335 3.31 -13.44 17.84
C HIS A 335 3.09 -11.91 17.81
N ALA A 336 4.14 -11.12 17.61
CA ALA A 336 3.99 -9.68 17.47
C ALA A 336 3.13 -9.30 16.25
N SER A 337 3.32 -9.99 15.13
CA SER A 337 2.48 -9.82 13.94
C SER A 337 1.02 -10.24 14.19
N TYR A 338 0.80 -11.32 14.91
CA TYR A 338 -0.54 -11.75 15.34
C TYR A 338 -1.26 -10.65 16.13
N LEU A 339 -0.61 -10.10 17.16
CA LEU A 339 -1.20 -9.05 17.99
C LEU A 339 -1.50 -7.77 17.19
N ARG A 340 -0.59 -7.34 16.31
CA ARG A 340 -0.82 -6.18 15.44
C ARG A 340 -1.98 -6.41 14.48
N TYR A 341 -2.04 -7.58 13.84
CA TYR A 341 -3.11 -7.92 12.91
C TYR A 341 -4.47 -7.89 13.62
N GLU A 342 -4.58 -8.48 14.82
CA GLU A 342 -5.80 -8.45 15.62
C GLU A 342 -6.29 -7.02 15.91
N VAL A 343 -5.38 -6.11 16.30
CA VAL A 343 -5.72 -4.70 16.53
C VAL A 343 -6.21 -4.02 15.26
N LEU A 344 -5.44 -4.15 14.17
CA LEU A 344 -5.70 -3.44 12.91
C LEU A 344 -6.94 -3.94 12.18
N THR A 345 -7.43 -5.14 12.51
CA THR A 345 -8.62 -5.74 11.90
C THR A 345 -9.83 -5.80 12.84
N SER A 346 -9.67 -5.43 14.11
CA SER A 346 -10.76 -5.49 15.11
C SER A 346 -11.97 -4.64 14.74
N LYS A 347 -11.72 -3.48 14.11
CA LYS A 347 -12.74 -2.56 13.60
C LYS A 347 -12.15 -1.66 12.51
N GLU A 348 -12.99 -0.83 11.88
CA GLU A 348 -12.52 0.23 10.98
C GLU A 348 -11.85 1.34 11.78
N LEU A 349 -10.51 1.46 11.68
CA LEU A 349 -9.73 2.45 12.38
C LEU A 349 -9.57 3.72 11.57
N ASP A 350 -9.91 4.87 12.15
CA ASP A 350 -9.76 6.18 11.50
C ASP A 350 -8.30 6.52 11.20
N LEU A 351 -7.37 6.11 12.05
CA LEU A 351 -5.95 6.34 11.86
C LEU A 351 -5.41 5.73 10.55
N VAL A 352 -5.94 4.57 10.13
CA VAL A 352 -5.50 3.87 8.92
C VAL A 352 -5.73 4.70 7.65
N LYS A 353 -6.68 5.65 7.65
CA LYS A 353 -6.91 6.59 6.53
C LYS A 353 -5.69 7.47 6.22
N PHE A 354 -4.77 7.60 7.16
CA PHE A 354 -3.57 8.42 7.08
C PHE A 354 -2.28 7.61 6.94
N VAL A 355 -2.40 6.29 6.71
CA VAL A 355 -1.27 5.37 6.59
C VAL A 355 -0.96 5.06 5.14
N GLU A 356 0.32 5.15 4.78
CA GLU A 356 0.82 4.65 3.51
C GLU A 356 0.94 3.12 3.55
N THR A 357 0.09 2.45 2.78
CA THR A 357 -0.01 0.98 2.78
C THR A 357 0.68 0.32 1.60
N VAL A 358 1.09 1.10 0.58
CA VAL A 358 1.54 0.59 -0.70
C VAL A 358 3.03 0.82 -0.94
N SER A 359 3.60 1.86 -0.32
CA SER A 359 5.00 2.26 -0.56
C SER A 359 5.78 2.43 0.74
N ALA A 360 7.04 2.03 0.75
CA ALA A 360 7.96 2.27 1.85
C ALA A 360 8.27 3.78 2.06
N ARG A 361 8.00 4.62 1.05
CA ARG A 361 8.22 6.07 1.08
C ARG A 361 6.95 6.81 0.71
N SER A 362 6.16 7.14 1.70
CA SER A 362 5.00 8.00 1.49
C SER A 362 5.41 9.40 1.02
N ARG A 363 4.64 9.94 0.09
CA ARG A 363 4.70 11.36 -0.32
C ARG A 363 3.46 12.13 0.09
N ARG A 364 2.40 11.41 0.41
CA ARG A 364 1.08 11.95 0.71
C ARG A 364 0.67 11.74 2.16
N TYR A 365 0.96 10.58 2.72
CA TYR A 365 0.48 10.16 4.03
C TYR A 365 1.52 10.44 5.13
N PRO A 366 1.12 10.95 6.31
CA PRO A 366 2.05 11.26 7.40
C PRO A 366 2.61 10.00 8.09
N ILE A 367 1.93 8.87 7.95
CA ILE A 367 2.26 7.63 8.64
C ILE A 367 2.71 6.59 7.61
N SER A 368 3.93 6.10 7.71
CA SER A 368 4.36 4.90 6.99
C SER A 368 3.92 3.64 7.74
N TYR A 369 3.84 2.50 7.05
CA TYR A 369 3.53 1.24 7.71
C TYR A 369 4.52 0.89 8.84
N ASP A 370 5.80 1.17 8.65
CA ASP A 370 6.83 1.02 9.69
C ASP A 370 6.61 1.91 10.91
N THR A 371 6.11 3.13 10.68
CA THR A 371 5.73 4.03 11.78
C THR A 371 4.52 3.48 12.53
N LEU A 372 3.53 2.97 11.81
CA LEU A 372 2.35 2.35 12.41
C LEU A 372 2.75 1.12 13.26
N LYS A 373 3.60 0.24 12.73
CA LYS A 373 4.15 -0.89 13.52
C LYS A 373 4.81 -0.39 14.81
N THR A 374 5.66 0.63 14.71
CA THR A 374 6.33 1.21 15.87
C THR A 374 5.34 1.78 16.89
N LEU A 375 4.29 2.48 16.44
CA LEU A 375 3.25 3.03 17.29
C LEU A 375 2.48 1.92 18.02
N VAL A 376 2.02 0.92 17.29
CA VAL A 376 1.28 -0.22 17.85
C VAL A 376 2.17 -0.99 18.83
N ASP A 377 3.41 -1.29 18.47
CA ASP A 377 4.35 -2.02 19.31
C ASP A 377 4.75 -1.25 20.59
N SER A 378 4.66 0.09 20.60
CA SER A 378 4.87 0.88 21.82
C SER A 378 3.85 0.59 22.91
N PHE A 379 2.67 0.10 22.55
CA PHE A 379 1.57 -0.23 23.47
C PHE A 379 1.31 -1.73 23.60
N LEU A 380 1.51 -2.50 22.51
CA LEU A 380 1.43 -3.96 22.54
C LEU A 380 2.77 -4.54 22.98
N PHE A 381 2.92 -4.84 24.20
CA PHE A 381 4.20 -5.33 24.61
C PHE A 381 4.46 -6.79 24.36
N GLY A 382 5.53 -7.05 23.66
CA GLY A 382 6.08 -8.32 23.29
C GLY A 382 6.62 -9.20 24.43
N LYS A 383 6.23 -8.96 25.67
CA LYS A 383 6.43 -9.95 26.74
C LYS A 383 5.33 -10.98 26.64
N LEU A 384 5.75 -12.21 26.40
CA LEU A 384 4.87 -13.38 26.44
C LEU A 384 4.26 -13.52 27.84
N ALA A 385 3.00 -13.86 27.90
CA ALA A 385 2.30 -14.02 29.17
C ALA A 385 2.73 -15.32 29.85
N GLU A 386 2.93 -15.24 31.17
CA GLU A 386 3.23 -16.39 32.03
C GLU A 386 1.95 -17.10 32.52
N GLU A 387 0.84 -16.38 32.50
CA GLU A 387 -0.45 -16.86 32.93
C GLU A 387 -0.99 -17.93 31.98
N PRO A 388 -1.95 -18.77 32.42
CA PRO A 388 -2.63 -19.72 31.56
C PRO A 388 -3.23 -19.04 30.31
N LEU A 389 -3.21 -19.71 29.16
CA LEU A 389 -3.78 -19.16 27.91
C LEU A 389 -5.26 -18.79 28.08
N GLU A 390 -6.01 -19.55 28.83
CA GLU A 390 -7.42 -19.30 29.16
C GLU A 390 -7.64 -17.96 29.90
N ASP A 391 -6.70 -17.58 30.75
CA ASP A 391 -6.72 -16.29 31.48
C ASP A 391 -6.12 -15.15 30.66
N THR A 392 -5.19 -15.47 29.74
CA THR A 392 -4.49 -14.52 28.88
C THR A 392 -5.36 -14.05 27.71
N GLU A 393 -6.15 -14.93 27.09
CA GLU A 393 -6.98 -14.59 25.93
C GLU A 393 -7.97 -13.45 26.18
N PRO A 394 -8.77 -13.42 27.26
CA PRO A 394 -9.65 -12.28 27.53
C PRO A 394 -8.88 -10.96 27.70
N LYS A 395 -7.69 -11.01 28.35
CA LYS A 395 -6.84 -9.82 28.54
C LYS A 395 -6.25 -9.32 27.21
N ARG A 396 -5.89 -10.22 26.29
CA ARG A 396 -5.45 -9.87 24.94
C ARG A 396 -6.57 -9.26 24.10
N LEU A 397 -7.79 -9.71 24.26
CA LEU A 397 -8.96 -9.09 23.63
C LEU A 397 -9.20 -7.68 24.16
N ALA A 398 -9.11 -7.47 25.48
CA ALA A 398 -9.21 -6.14 26.07
C ALA A 398 -8.08 -5.21 25.58
N GLU A 399 -6.84 -5.70 25.52
CA GLU A 399 -5.69 -4.96 24.99
C GLU A 399 -5.92 -4.53 23.53
N ARG A 400 -6.41 -5.45 22.69
CA ARG A 400 -6.77 -5.17 21.29
C ARG A 400 -7.80 -4.03 21.19
N ASP A 401 -8.90 -4.14 21.92
CA ASP A 401 -10.00 -3.19 21.84
C ASP A 401 -9.61 -1.81 22.43
N ASN A 402 -8.87 -1.81 23.52
CA ASN A 402 -8.32 -0.60 24.12
C ASN A 402 -7.32 0.10 23.21
N LEU A 403 -6.44 -0.67 22.55
CA LEU A 403 -5.48 -0.07 21.61
C LEU A 403 -6.17 0.45 20.36
N ALA A 404 -7.16 -0.27 19.83
CA ALA A 404 -7.96 0.21 18.72
C ALA A 404 -8.66 1.55 19.05
N HIS A 405 -9.17 1.69 20.27
CA HIS A 405 -9.77 2.95 20.73
C HIS A 405 -8.73 4.07 20.89
N LEU A 406 -7.55 3.76 21.44
CA LEU A 406 -6.44 4.73 21.54
C LEU A 406 -5.99 5.25 20.17
N LEU A 407 -5.90 4.37 19.16
CA LEU A 407 -5.53 4.75 17.80
C LEU A 407 -6.58 5.69 17.17
N ASP A 408 -7.87 5.47 17.43
CA ASP A 408 -8.94 6.38 16.98
C ASP A 408 -8.85 7.74 17.69
N LEU A 409 -8.59 7.78 18.99
CA LEU A 409 -8.35 9.03 19.71
C LEU A 409 -7.16 9.81 19.15
N LEU A 410 -6.07 9.12 18.80
CA LEU A 410 -4.92 9.74 18.16
C LEU A 410 -5.29 10.30 16.77
N ALA A 411 -6.11 9.59 16.01
CA ALA A 411 -6.59 10.09 14.72
C ALA A 411 -7.47 11.34 14.89
N GLU A 412 -8.38 11.32 15.82
CA GLU A 412 -9.25 12.49 16.11
C GLU A 412 -8.45 13.71 16.51
N GLU A 413 -7.49 13.57 17.43
CA GLU A 413 -6.78 14.71 18.02
C GLU A 413 -5.63 15.23 17.16
N ALA A 414 -5.03 14.38 16.31
CA ALA A 414 -3.83 14.74 15.57
C ALA A 414 -4.00 14.82 14.04
N LEU A 415 -5.00 14.14 13.48
CA LEU A 415 -5.09 13.93 12.03
C LEU A 415 -6.40 14.41 11.42
N ASN A 416 -7.54 14.02 11.97
CA ASN A 416 -8.85 14.37 11.43
C ASN A 416 -9.07 15.90 11.49
N GLY A 417 -9.19 16.54 10.31
CA GLY A 417 -9.31 18.00 10.20
C GLY A 417 -8.01 18.79 10.36
N HIS A 418 -6.93 18.17 10.86
CA HIS A 418 -5.63 18.80 11.11
C HIS A 418 -4.63 18.53 9.99
N PHE A 419 -4.55 17.28 9.51
CA PHE A 419 -3.69 16.93 8.39
C PHE A 419 -4.43 16.99 7.05
N LYS A 420 -3.88 17.74 6.09
CA LYS A 420 -4.44 17.91 4.75
C LYS A 420 -3.75 16.99 3.77
N LEU A 421 -4.44 15.93 3.35
CA LEU A 421 -3.90 14.92 2.42
C LEU A 421 -3.49 15.50 1.06
N GLU A 422 -4.12 16.59 0.63
CA GLU A 422 -3.79 17.30 -0.61
C GLU A 422 -2.44 18.02 -0.56
N LEU A 423 -1.99 18.45 0.61
CA LEU A 423 -0.67 19.05 0.78
C LEU A 423 0.45 17.99 0.83
N GLY A 424 0.11 16.79 1.33
CA GLY A 424 1.05 15.69 1.47
C GLY A 424 2.27 16.01 2.35
N ILE A 425 3.28 15.18 2.27
CA ILE A 425 4.54 15.34 3.03
C ILE A 425 5.78 15.50 2.15
N TYR A 426 5.59 15.53 0.83
CA TYR A 426 6.71 15.59 -0.10
C TYR A 426 7.47 16.92 0.01
N LYS A 427 8.77 16.82 0.31
CA LYS A 427 9.69 17.96 0.48
C LYS A 427 9.19 19.01 1.49
N LEU A 428 8.46 18.57 2.52
CA LEU A 428 7.81 19.50 3.46
C LEU A 428 8.86 20.32 4.23
N ASP A 429 9.95 19.69 4.64
CA ASP A 429 11.03 20.39 5.36
C ASP A 429 11.71 21.44 4.44
N GLU A 430 11.95 21.14 3.15
CA GLU A 430 12.48 22.11 2.18
C GLU A 430 11.53 23.32 2.00
N LYS A 431 10.23 23.05 1.88
CA LYS A 431 9.20 24.12 1.77
C LYS A 431 9.19 25.05 2.98
N ILE A 432 9.35 24.48 4.18
CA ILE A 432 9.40 25.26 5.42
C ILE A 432 10.71 26.07 5.53
N GLU A 433 11.82 25.55 5.01
CA GLU A 433 13.08 26.28 4.95
C GLU A 433 12.98 27.50 4.02
N GLU A 434 12.30 27.34 2.89
CA GLU A 434 12.06 28.43 1.93
C GLU A 434 11.07 29.47 2.48
N ASP A 435 9.92 29.00 3.00
CA ASP A 435 8.89 29.85 3.60
C ASP A 435 8.29 29.16 4.85
N PRO A 436 8.64 29.63 6.07
CA PRO A 436 8.12 29.10 7.33
C PRO A 436 6.60 29.14 7.47
N HIS A 437 5.90 29.99 6.71
CA HIS A 437 4.44 30.14 6.74
C HIS A 437 3.72 29.38 5.63
N SER A 438 4.44 28.70 4.74
CA SER A 438 3.87 27.94 3.62
C SER A 438 3.04 26.72 4.04
N VAL A 439 3.23 26.25 5.28
CA VAL A 439 2.60 25.03 5.80
C VAL A 439 1.77 25.36 7.06
N PRO A 440 0.48 24.96 7.12
CA PRO A 440 -0.33 25.13 8.33
C PRO A 440 0.29 24.42 9.54
N ALA A 441 0.24 25.06 10.72
CA ALA A 441 0.86 24.56 11.95
C ALA A 441 0.35 23.14 12.33
N ASP A 442 -0.95 22.89 12.19
CA ASP A 442 -1.55 21.60 12.51
C ASP A 442 -1.08 20.49 11.55
N HIS A 443 -0.95 20.82 10.26
CA HIS A 443 -0.40 19.89 9.26
C HIS A 443 1.07 19.54 9.56
N LEU A 444 1.86 20.54 9.95
CA LEU A 444 3.26 20.36 10.36
C LEU A 444 3.36 19.52 11.64
N ARG A 445 2.49 19.77 12.62
CA ARG A 445 2.38 18.99 13.86
C ARG A 445 2.17 17.52 13.56
N ALA A 446 1.15 17.19 12.76
CA ALA A 446 0.83 15.82 12.37
C ALA A 446 2.01 15.14 11.64
N TYR A 447 2.64 15.84 10.70
CA TYR A 447 3.81 15.31 9.98
C TYR A 447 4.98 14.94 10.90
N ARG A 448 5.32 15.80 11.87
CA ARG A 448 6.44 15.57 12.79
C ARG A 448 6.13 14.56 13.87
N LEU A 449 4.91 14.59 14.39
CA LEU A 449 4.44 13.66 15.41
C LEU A 449 4.58 12.20 14.94
N PHE A 450 4.20 11.92 13.68
CA PHE A 450 4.22 10.57 13.12
C PHE A 450 5.52 10.22 12.40
N ARG A 451 6.62 10.91 12.66
CA ARG A 451 7.94 10.39 12.30
C ARG A 451 8.28 9.19 13.17
N LYS A 452 8.73 8.08 12.55
CA LYS A 452 9.03 6.83 13.25
C LYS A 452 9.90 7.02 14.51
N ALA A 453 10.97 7.82 14.39
CA ALA A 453 11.85 8.11 15.50
C ALA A 453 11.19 8.93 16.63
N ALA A 454 10.29 9.85 16.30
CA ALA A 454 9.51 10.61 17.27
C ALA A 454 8.49 9.72 17.97
N VAL A 455 7.74 8.90 17.20
CA VAL A 455 6.77 7.93 17.75
C VAL A 455 7.39 7.02 18.77
N SER A 456 8.62 6.52 18.53
CA SER A 456 9.31 5.64 19.47
C SER A 456 9.71 6.30 20.80
N VAL A 457 9.59 7.64 20.91
CA VAL A 457 9.88 8.38 22.15
C VAL A 457 8.59 8.81 22.83
N TRP A 458 7.73 9.57 22.13
CA TRP A 458 6.50 10.04 22.75
C TRP A 458 5.49 8.90 23.02
N GLY A 459 5.53 7.84 22.20
CA GLY A 459 4.70 6.64 22.43
C GLY A 459 5.02 5.97 23.76
N ASP A 460 6.34 5.85 24.10
CA ASP A 460 6.79 5.33 25.39
C ASP A 460 6.30 6.22 26.54
N VAL A 461 6.42 7.55 26.39
CA VAL A 461 5.95 8.51 27.42
C VAL A 461 4.44 8.41 27.64
N LEU A 462 3.66 8.36 26.56
CA LEU A 462 2.19 8.27 26.65
C LEU A 462 1.76 6.93 27.27
N ARG A 463 2.39 5.82 26.85
CA ARG A 463 2.14 4.50 27.46
C ARG A 463 2.39 4.53 28.97
N ASP A 464 3.54 5.03 29.39
CA ASP A 464 3.91 5.10 30.79
C ASP A 464 2.98 6.05 31.56
N ALA A 465 2.50 7.14 30.94
CA ALA A 465 1.50 8.04 31.54
C ALA A 465 0.15 7.35 31.75
N VAL A 466 -0.31 6.59 30.76
CA VAL A 466 -1.55 5.79 30.87
C VAL A 466 -1.41 4.77 31.99
N ALA A 467 -0.29 4.05 32.07
CA ALA A 467 -0.06 3.08 33.14
C ALA A 467 -0.08 3.74 34.52
N HIS A 468 0.64 4.83 34.71
CA HIS A 468 0.68 5.57 35.97
C HIS A 468 -0.71 6.10 36.36
N TYR A 469 -1.46 6.66 35.43
CA TYR A 469 -2.82 7.13 35.66
C TYR A 469 -3.73 5.97 36.13
N LEU A 470 -3.69 4.82 35.45
CA LEU A 470 -4.51 3.65 35.81
C LEU A 470 -4.11 3.05 37.18
N VAL A 471 -2.83 3.13 37.57
CA VAL A 471 -2.39 2.77 38.94
C VAL A 471 -2.99 3.74 39.97
N ILE A 472 -2.98 5.04 39.72
CA ILE A 472 -3.59 6.06 40.59
C ILE A 472 -5.10 5.83 40.73
N ARG A 473 -5.77 5.40 39.66
CA ARG A 473 -7.19 5.05 39.65
C ARG A 473 -7.51 3.71 40.28
N GLY A 474 -6.51 2.93 40.68
CA GLY A 474 -6.69 1.61 41.26
C GLY A 474 -7.11 0.53 40.24
N ARG A 475 -6.96 0.81 38.93
CA ARG A 475 -7.24 -0.15 37.85
C ARG A 475 -6.09 -1.14 37.63
N LEU A 476 -4.86 -0.72 37.98
CA LEU A 476 -3.66 -1.54 37.95
C LEU A 476 -3.03 -1.63 39.35
N ALA A 477 -2.42 -2.75 39.68
CA ALA A 477 -1.65 -2.90 40.90
C ALA A 477 -0.38 -2.04 40.86
N LYS A 478 0.16 -1.63 42.00
CA LYS A 478 1.36 -0.79 42.06
C LYS A 478 2.62 -1.46 41.49
N ASP A 479 2.66 -2.78 41.57
CA ASP A 479 3.73 -3.64 41.03
C ASP A 479 3.44 -4.15 39.61
N TRP A 480 2.33 -3.67 39.02
CA TRP A 480 1.99 -4.03 37.67
C TRP A 480 3.11 -3.63 36.70
N HIS A 481 3.44 -4.57 35.82
CA HIS A 481 4.37 -4.27 34.75
C HIS A 481 3.77 -3.17 33.85
N LYS A 482 4.39 -1.99 33.86
CA LYS A 482 4.01 -0.84 33.04
C LYS A 482 3.96 -1.14 31.53
N ASP A 483 4.42 -2.31 31.15
CA ASP A 483 4.40 -2.80 29.78
C ASP A 483 3.02 -3.32 29.32
N ARG A 484 2.01 -3.41 30.21
CA ARG A 484 0.67 -3.97 29.91
C ARG A 484 -0.47 -3.08 30.39
N PRO A 485 -0.41 -1.75 30.20
CA PRO A 485 -1.44 -0.86 30.73
C PRO A 485 -2.80 -1.08 30.10
N LEU A 486 -2.87 -1.57 28.86
CA LEU A 486 -4.10 -1.78 28.13
C LEU A 486 -4.82 -3.10 28.44
N TRP A 487 -4.29 -3.91 29.37
CA TRP A 487 -5.01 -5.07 29.91
C TRP A 487 -6.07 -4.70 30.93
N ALA A 488 -6.02 -3.47 31.45
CA ALA A 488 -7.00 -2.97 32.38
C ALA A 488 -8.33 -2.65 31.67
N GLU A 489 -9.42 -2.79 32.39
CA GLU A 489 -10.69 -2.24 31.97
C GLU A 489 -10.64 -0.71 32.12
N ILE A 490 -10.89 0.02 31.03
CA ILE A 490 -10.81 1.47 30.94
C ILE A 490 -12.21 2.01 30.64
N ASP A 491 -12.77 2.78 31.56
CA ASP A 491 -14.10 3.36 31.41
C ASP A 491 -14.09 4.66 30.55
N PRO A 492 -15.28 5.16 30.10
CA PRO A 492 -15.35 6.37 29.28
C PRO A 492 -14.75 7.62 29.95
N THR A 493 -14.78 7.73 31.28
CA THR A 493 -14.19 8.85 32.01
C THR A 493 -12.67 8.79 31.97
N GLU A 494 -12.13 7.59 32.10
CA GLU A 494 -10.70 7.31 32.00
C GLU A 494 -10.20 7.54 30.57
N TRP A 495 -11.00 7.18 29.54
CA TRP A 495 -10.69 7.53 28.15
C TRP A 495 -10.64 9.04 27.90
N ASN A 496 -11.50 9.83 28.54
CA ASN A 496 -11.39 11.28 28.49
C ASN A 496 -10.09 11.80 29.14
N ALA A 497 -9.60 11.12 30.19
CA ALA A 497 -8.30 11.43 30.76
C ALA A 497 -7.16 11.08 29.80
N VAL A 498 -7.19 9.91 29.16
CA VAL A 498 -6.23 9.51 28.13
C VAL A 498 -6.22 10.53 26.98
N ARG A 499 -7.38 10.99 26.53
CA ARG A 499 -7.50 12.08 25.54
C ARG A 499 -6.77 13.35 25.97
N ARG A 500 -6.90 13.76 27.25
CA ARG A 500 -6.13 14.92 27.76
C ARG A 500 -4.64 14.67 27.74
N GLY A 501 -4.18 13.46 28.07
CA GLY A 501 -2.78 13.05 27.95
C GLY A 501 -2.24 13.14 26.51
N ILE A 502 -3.04 12.70 25.53
CA ILE A 502 -2.72 12.87 24.10
C ILE A 502 -2.56 14.36 23.76
N ARG A 503 -3.50 15.20 24.17
CA ARG A 503 -3.43 16.66 23.95
C ARG A 503 -2.20 17.29 24.60
N ALA A 504 -1.79 16.82 25.77
CA ALA A 504 -0.56 17.28 26.43
C ALA A 504 0.67 16.97 25.57
N VAL A 505 0.77 15.77 24.98
CA VAL A 505 1.84 15.42 24.02
C VAL A 505 1.76 16.32 22.78
N LEU A 506 0.58 16.53 22.22
CA LEU A 506 0.36 17.36 21.01
C LEU A 506 0.66 18.84 21.23
N SER A 507 0.54 19.34 22.46
CA SER A 507 0.79 20.76 22.79
C SER A 507 2.27 21.13 22.82
N HIS A 508 3.17 20.16 22.75
CA HIS A 508 4.62 20.43 22.80
C HIS A 508 5.06 21.27 21.59
N LYS A 509 5.73 22.40 21.88
CA LYS A 509 6.06 23.43 20.87
C LYS A 509 6.94 22.92 19.73
N VAL A 510 7.72 21.89 19.92
CA VAL A 510 8.62 21.32 18.89
C VAL A 510 7.85 20.91 17.61
N TRP A 511 6.59 20.51 17.75
CA TRP A 511 5.82 20.03 16.62
C TRP A 511 5.56 21.09 15.54
N ILE A 512 5.49 22.35 15.95
CA ILE A 512 5.15 23.48 15.08
C ILE A 512 6.29 24.50 14.91
N ASP A 513 7.46 24.25 15.49
CA ASP A 513 8.59 25.18 15.42
C ASP A 513 9.21 25.18 14.01
N THR A 514 9.29 26.36 13.40
CA THR A 514 9.85 26.57 12.06
C THR A 514 11.19 27.33 12.08
N SER A 515 11.83 27.43 13.25
CA SER A 515 13.13 28.10 13.36
C SER A 515 14.24 27.35 12.59
N LYS A 516 15.03 28.07 11.80
CA LYS A 516 16.04 27.51 10.91
C LYS A 516 17.03 26.52 11.55
N PRO A 517 17.51 26.72 12.80
CA PRO A 517 18.43 25.75 13.40
C PRO A 517 17.82 24.38 13.66
N LEU A 518 16.49 24.28 13.66
CA LEU A 518 15.75 23.06 14.01
C LEU A 518 15.33 22.24 12.82
N ILE A 519 14.99 22.87 11.69
CA ILE A 519 14.35 22.18 10.54
C ILE A 519 15.18 20.97 10.09
N GLY A 520 16.46 21.15 9.84
CA GLY A 520 17.33 20.03 9.43
C GLY A 520 17.53 18.95 10.51
N ARG A 521 17.39 19.30 11.78
CA ARG A 521 17.58 18.35 12.91
C ARG A 521 16.30 17.59 13.26
N LEU A 522 15.12 18.21 13.05
CA LEU A 522 13.84 17.54 13.18
C LEU A 522 13.58 16.55 12.03
N ALA A 523 14.39 16.60 10.96
CA ALA A 523 14.44 15.57 9.93
C ALA A 523 15.14 14.26 10.37
N SER A 524 15.76 14.22 11.57
CA SER A 524 16.50 13.06 12.05
C SER A 524 15.66 11.80 12.12
N THR A 525 16.25 10.70 11.66
CA THR A 525 15.68 9.35 11.73
C THR A 525 16.15 8.56 12.96
N ARG A 526 17.01 9.15 13.80
CA ARG A 526 17.60 8.47 14.98
C ARG A 526 16.76 8.72 16.23
N LYS A 527 16.38 7.66 16.93
CA LYS A 527 15.64 7.74 18.21
C LYS A 527 16.36 8.63 19.24
N LYS A 528 17.68 8.47 19.38
CA LYS A 528 18.50 9.23 20.34
C LYS A 528 18.40 10.76 20.14
N ASP A 529 18.27 11.23 18.90
CA ASP A 529 18.13 12.66 18.65
C ASP A 529 16.76 13.17 19.14
N TRP A 530 15.71 12.37 18.95
CA TRP A 530 14.37 12.70 19.45
C TRP A 530 14.25 12.56 20.96
N GLU A 531 15.00 11.65 21.60
CA GLU A 531 15.13 11.58 23.06
C GLU A 531 15.73 12.89 23.61
N SER A 532 16.82 13.38 23.00
CA SER A 532 17.41 14.66 23.39
C SER A 532 16.43 15.84 23.22
N ILE A 533 15.71 15.87 22.10
CA ILE A 533 14.74 16.94 21.79
C ILE A 533 13.53 16.88 22.73
N LEU A 534 12.91 15.73 22.88
CA LEU A 534 11.65 15.59 23.62
C LEU A 534 11.86 15.44 25.13
N LEU A 535 12.81 14.61 25.57
CA LEU A 535 12.96 14.29 26.99
C LEU A 535 13.94 15.23 27.72
N GLU A 536 14.95 15.77 27.03
CA GLU A 536 15.92 16.69 27.61
C GLU A 536 15.61 18.16 27.24
N GLY A 537 14.80 18.38 26.21
CA GLY A 537 14.47 19.71 25.68
C GLY A 537 15.65 20.38 24.97
N ARG A 538 16.61 19.60 24.44
CA ARG A 538 17.85 20.09 23.84
C ARG A 538 18.00 19.64 22.39
N LEU A 539 18.72 20.43 21.61
CA LEU A 539 19.17 19.92 20.29
C LEU A 539 20.30 18.90 20.48
N PRO A 540 20.35 17.86 19.63
CA PRO A 540 21.45 16.90 19.64
C PRO A 540 22.81 17.60 19.50
N GLY A 541 23.68 17.38 20.47
CA GLY A 541 25.02 17.98 20.52
C GLY A 541 25.07 19.45 20.99
N SER A 542 23.97 20.01 21.52
CA SER A 542 23.92 21.33 22.15
C SER A 542 23.65 21.21 23.67
N PRO A 543 24.32 22.00 24.52
CA PRO A 543 24.01 22.08 25.93
C PRO A 543 22.74 22.91 26.21
N ASP A 544 22.30 23.73 25.25
CA ASP A 544 21.24 24.70 25.45
C ASP A 544 19.85 24.05 25.45
N LYS A 545 19.06 24.35 26.46
CA LYS A 545 17.64 23.95 26.52
C LYS A 545 16.81 24.91 25.68
N LEU A 546 16.09 24.34 24.71
CA LEU A 546 15.19 25.10 23.81
C LEU A 546 13.72 24.98 24.21
N TYR A 547 13.34 23.84 24.78
CA TYR A 547 11.97 23.53 25.16
C TYR A 547 11.89 22.99 26.58
N PRO A 548 10.73 23.11 27.24
CA PRO A 548 10.45 22.27 28.39
C PRO A 548 10.43 20.79 27.92
N PRO A 549 11.06 19.88 28.68
CA PRO A 549 10.96 18.45 28.38
C PRO A 549 9.52 17.97 28.35
N LEU A 550 9.24 16.99 27.49
CA LEU A 550 7.99 16.22 27.55
C LEU A 550 8.10 15.30 28.78
N ASP A 551 7.60 15.80 29.92
CA ASP A 551 7.72 15.13 31.21
C ASP A 551 6.52 14.23 31.48
N LEU A 552 6.79 12.98 31.85
CA LEU A 552 5.80 11.99 32.26
C LEU A 552 4.86 12.53 33.33
N THR A 553 5.41 13.20 34.36
CA THR A 553 4.64 13.75 35.48
C THR A 553 3.66 14.83 35.00
N ALA A 554 4.10 15.68 34.06
CA ALA A 554 3.26 16.72 33.47
C ALA A 554 2.11 16.08 32.67
N VAL A 555 2.36 15.05 31.86
CA VAL A 555 1.31 14.35 31.11
C VAL A 555 0.31 13.69 32.06
N VAL A 556 0.76 12.99 33.11
CA VAL A 556 -0.11 12.35 34.12
C VAL A 556 -0.96 13.41 34.86
N LYS A 557 -0.39 14.59 35.15
CA LYS A 557 -1.13 15.69 35.78
C LYS A 557 -2.29 16.19 34.90
N GLU A 558 -2.07 16.30 33.60
CA GLU A 558 -3.14 16.69 32.65
C GLU A 558 -4.22 15.60 32.54
N MET A 559 -3.86 14.34 32.77
CA MET A 559 -4.83 13.22 32.80
C MET A 559 -5.69 13.25 34.08
N SER A 560 -5.14 13.69 35.20
CA SER A 560 -5.83 13.75 36.49
C SER A 560 -6.81 14.92 36.55
#